data_259d3ad94c5a284c9af782afe295bcbf
#
_entry.id   259d3ad94c5a284c9af782afe295bcbf
#
_cell.length_a   1.000
_cell.length_b   1.000
_cell.length_c   1.000
_cell.angle_alpha   90.00
_cell.angle_beta   90.00
_cell.angle_gamma   90.00
#
_symmetry.space_group_name_H-M   'P 1'
#
loop_
_entity.id
_entity.type
_entity.pdbx_description
1 polymer ?
#
loop_
_entity_poly.entity_id
_entity_poly.type
_entity_poly.pdbx_seq_one_letter_code
_entity_poly.pdbx_strand_id
1 'polypeptide(L)'
;HLKASVRHLQLLTPLFRHNWIRFPKSSFVFIIANISGKMGIMKNELVKIARKTLPQGALEKTENAYRVARTKMISLRYGNPARGLRIIAVTGTNGKTTTACYINEILKEAGFKTALFTTAVIEIAGKEKINDLNATVPTVARLFSFFQTAQREGVEYVILEATSHALSQHKFDGVPIEAAVMTNLTQDHLDYHKTMEAYAAAKAKLLEKKPKYIVLNRDDEWFEYFDKFTASGEKMTYGTNPEAEAHLTHVKLYKKGTEASLLIDHQTHLELATNLPGEFNVMNMSAAVSLAYLLGIKLEDIQEGVANLEAIPGRFERVDNKLGIDIIVDYAHTPDALEKLLKTTHKITKGRLTLVFGACGDRDKTKRPIMGELAANLADRIFLTDEESYNENPDEIRAMIRQGIERTKKAHKMTEIADRKQAIYQALKSAVRGDTILITGMGHEQYRIVNGKRIPWNDKKVVQEIISEIEKKSRKISL
;
A
#
# COMPACT_ATOMS: atom_id res chain seq x y z
N HIS A 1 7.56 -24.97 41.31
CA HIS A 1 6.86 -24.92 40.01
C HIS A 1 7.81 -24.82 38.79
N LEU A 2 8.94 -24.11 38.86
CA LEU A 2 9.92 -24.01 37.74
C LEU A 2 10.63 -25.35 37.45
N LYS A 3 10.90 -26.19 38.46
CA LYS A 3 11.57 -27.51 38.29
C LYS A 3 10.66 -28.60 37.63
N ALA A 4 9.36 -28.49 37.75
CA ALA A 4 8.41 -29.41 37.11
C ALA A 4 8.28 -29.12 35.59
N SER A 5 8.35 -27.86 35.18
CA SER A 5 8.28 -27.45 33.78
C SER A 5 9.50 -27.84 32.95
N VAL A 6 10.68 -27.96 33.61
CA VAL A 6 11.93 -28.38 32.95
C VAL A 6 11.95 -29.89 32.64
N ARG A 7 11.31 -30.72 33.46
CA ARG A 7 11.21 -32.19 33.20
C ARG A 7 10.32 -32.55 32.02
N HIS A 8 9.26 -31.79 31.76
CA HIS A 8 8.40 -31.97 30.58
C HIS A 8 9.08 -31.59 29.27
N LEU A 9 10.09 -30.73 29.32
CA LEU A 9 10.91 -30.29 28.16
C LEU A 9 11.91 -31.36 27.70
N GLN A 10 12.34 -32.24 28.58
CA GLN A 10 13.26 -33.37 28.23
C GLN A 10 12.59 -34.45 27.38
N LEU A 11 11.25 -34.56 27.40
CA LEU A 11 10.47 -35.52 26.62
C LEU A 11 10.25 -35.11 25.15
N LEU A 12 10.52 -33.82 24.79
CA LEU A 12 10.38 -33.31 23.43
C LEU A 12 11.70 -33.28 22.65
N THR A 13 12.81 -33.68 23.27
CA THR A 13 14.14 -33.70 22.68
C THR A 13 14.39 -34.68 21.51
N PRO A 14 13.65 -35.79 21.32
CA PRO A 14 13.89 -36.68 20.18
C PRO A 14 13.47 -36.12 18.83
N LEU A 15 12.51 -35.19 18.79
CA LEU A 15 11.96 -34.60 17.54
C LEU A 15 12.90 -33.58 16.88
N PHE A 16 13.97 -33.22 17.52
CA PHE A 16 14.81 -32.07 17.17
C PHE A 16 16.27 -32.40 16.85
N ARG A 17 16.65 -33.63 16.53
CA ARG A 17 18.06 -34.05 16.38
C ARG A 17 18.67 -34.02 14.98
N HIS A 18 17.94 -33.64 13.93
CA HIS A 18 18.54 -33.54 12.59
C HIS A 18 18.32 -32.15 11.94
N ASN A 19 19.41 -31.46 11.67
CA ASN A 19 19.57 -30.13 11.02
C ASN A 19 19.23 -28.88 11.85
N TRP A 20 20.21 -28.37 12.61
CA TRP A 20 20.04 -27.30 13.62
C TRP A 20 20.86 -26.05 13.38
N ILE A 21 20.15 -24.92 13.39
CA ILE A 21 20.68 -23.59 13.71
C ILE A 21 20.86 -23.56 15.24
N ARG A 22 22.08 -23.32 15.75
CA ARG A 22 22.35 -23.14 17.19
C ARG A 22 21.75 -21.83 17.67
N PHE A 23 20.64 -21.88 18.38
CA PHE A 23 20.06 -20.73 19.06
C PHE A 23 20.75 -20.47 20.42
N PRO A 24 21.01 -19.20 20.82
CA PRO A 24 21.41 -18.86 22.18
C PRO A 24 20.35 -19.32 23.20
N LYS A 25 20.75 -19.72 24.40
CA LYS A 25 19.83 -20.18 25.47
C LYS A 25 18.72 -19.18 25.81
N SER A 26 18.98 -17.86 25.65
CA SER A 26 17.99 -16.78 25.81
C SER A 26 16.86 -16.81 24.78
N SER A 27 17.13 -17.28 23.54
CA SER A 27 16.12 -17.41 22.47
C SER A 27 15.13 -18.53 22.75
N PHE A 28 15.56 -19.59 23.45
CA PHE A 28 14.72 -20.74 23.81
C PHE A 28 13.60 -20.37 24.79
N VAL A 29 13.88 -19.51 25.77
CA VAL A 29 12.89 -19.01 26.74
C VAL A 29 11.82 -18.14 26.05
N PHE A 30 12.25 -17.33 25.05
CA PHE A 30 11.35 -16.46 24.29
C PHE A 30 10.42 -17.26 23.36
N ILE A 31 10.91 -18.32 22.75
CA ILE A 31 10.14 -19.23 21.88
C ILE A 31 9.08 -19.98 22.68
N ILE A 32 9.44 -20.50 23.84
CA ILE A 32 8.52 -21.27 24.69
C ILE A 32 7.42 -20.41 25.30
N ALA A 33 7.72 -19.19 25.75
CA ALA A 33 6.74 -18.25 26.30
C ALA A 33 5.66 -17.86 25.28
N ASN A 34 5.96 -17.92 23.98
CA ASN A 34 5.03 -17.58 22.91
C ASN A 34 4.24 -18.76 22.32
N ILE A 35 4.68 -20.01 22.54
CA ILE A 35 4.02 -21.23 22.03
C ILE A 35 2.84 -21.65 22.93
N SER A 36 2.92 -21.40 24.24
CA SER A 36 1.85 -21.73 25.17
C SER A 36 0.79 -20.64 25.23
N GLY A 37 -0.27 -20.76 24.45
CA GLY A 37 -1.39 -19.78 24.35
C GLY A 37 -2.17 -19.51 25.66
N LYS A 38 -1.73 -20.04 26.82
CA LYS A 38 -2.34 -19.82 28.14
C LYS A 38 -1.65 -18.75 29.01
N MET A 39 -0.60 -18.06 28.51
CA MET A 39 0.23 -17.18 29.34
C MET A 39 0.33 -15.72 28.84
N GLY A 40 -0.78 -15.11 28.44
CA GLY A 40 -0.81 -13.72 27.91
C GLY A 40 -0.18 -12.67 28.85
N ILE A 41 -0.33 -12.80 30.14
CA ILE A 41 0.20 -11.83 31.15
C ILE A 41 1.72 -12.03 31.36
N MET A 42 2.20 -13.26 31.49
CA MET A 42 3.64 -13.56 31.63
C MET A 42 4.46 -13.24 30.37
N LYS A 43 3.84 -13.28 29.20
CA LYS A 43 4.47 -12.92 27.93
C LYS A 43 4.91 -11.45 27.92
N ASN A 44 4.03 -10.53 28.31
CA ASN A 44 4.32 -9.10 28.30
C ASN A 44 5.42 -8.73 29.29
N GLU A 45 5.46 -9.38 30.45
CA GLU A 45 6.49 -9.15 31.45
C GLU A 45 7.88 -9.68 31.01
N LEU A 46 7.94 -10.88 30.44
CA LEU A 46 9.20 -11.45 29.91
C LEU A 46 9.77 -10.63 28.74
N VAL A 47 8.91 -10.12 27.85
CA VAL A 47 9.31 -9.21 26.78
C VAL A 47 9.83 -7.89 27.33
N LYS A 48 9.18 -7.33 28.36
CA LYS A 48 9.64 -6.11 29.03
C LYS A 48 11.01 -6.32 29.74
N ILE A 49 11.19 -7.45 30.39
CA ILE A 49 12.47 -7.80 31.05
C ILE A 49 13.57 -7.96 29.99
N ALA A 50 13.31 -8.69 28.91
CA ALA A 50 14.28 -8.88 27.81
C ALA A 50 14.68 -7.54 27.17
N ARG A 51 13.74 -6.63 26.97
CA ARG A 51 14.00 -5.26 26.46
C ARG A 51 14.85 -4.39 27.40
N LYS A 52 14.79 -4.65 28.72
CA LYS A 52 15.58 -3.91 29.72
C LYS A 52 16.96 -4.48 29.92
N THR A 53 17.18 -5.79 29.65
CA THR A 53 18.40 -6.50 30.04
C THR A 53 19.32 -6.86 28.88
N LEU A 54 18.79 -6.93 27.64
CA LEU A 54 19.61 -7.29 26.47
C LEU A 54 20.12 -6.04 25.72
N PRO A 55 21.36 -6.03 25.24
CA PRO A 55 21.83 -5.02 24.30
C PRO A 55 20.94 -4.98 23.07
N GLN A 56 20.68 -3.78 22.51
CA GLN A 56 19.72 -3.54 21.44
C GLN A 56 19.93 -4.47 20.23
N GLY A 57 21.18 -4.71 19.81
CA GLY A 57 21.49 -5.61 18.69
C GLY A 57 21.24 -7.10 18.98
N ALA A 58 21.36 -7.52 20.26
CA ALA A 58 21.03 -8.91 20.66
C ALA A 58 19.51 -9.11 20.73
N LEU A 59 18.78 -8.09 21.18
CA LEU A 59 17.32 -8.10 21.20
C LEU A 59 16.74 -8.21 19.79
N GLU A 60 17.24 -7.41 18.85
CA GLU A 60 16.80 -7.42 17.46
C GLU A 60 17.05 -8.78 16.77
N LYS A 61 18.25 -9.35 16.93
CA LYS A 61 18.57 -10.70 16.42
C LYS A 61 17.60 -11.75 16.98
N THR A 62 17.29 -11.66 18.28
CA THR A 62 16.38 -12.61 18.96
C THR A 62 14.93 -12.44 18.46
N GLU A 63 14.47 -11.22 18.30
CA GLU A 63 13.12 -10.95 17.74
C GLU A 63 13.01 -11.43 16.28
N ASN A 64 14.03 -11.23 15.46
CA ASN A 64 14.04 -11.70 14.08
C ASN A 64 14.05 -13.22 13.99
N ALA A 65 14.89 -13.91 14.79
CA ALA A 65 14.90 -15.37 14.87
C ALA A 65 13.52 -15.93 15.30
N TYR A 66 12.87 -15.27 16.26
CA TYR A 66 11.52 -15.64 16.67
C TYR A 66 10.48 -15.45 15.55
N ARG A 67 10.53 -14.32 14.82
CA ARG A 67 9.61 -14.03 13.69
C ARG A 67 9.75 -15.09 12.60
N VAL A 68 10.98 -15.44 12.23
CA VAL A 68 11.27 -16.51 11.25
C VAL A 68 10.70 -17.85 11.71
N ALA A 69 11.00 -18.27 12.95
CA ALA A 69 10.52 -19.53 13.49
C ALA A 69 8.98 -19.59 13.56
N ARG A 70 8.35 -18.50 13.99
CA ARG A 70 6.88 -18.36 14.03
C ARG A 70 6.25 -18.49 12.65
N THR A 71 6.81 -17.82 11.65
CA THR A 71 6.30 -17.86 10.27
C THR A 71 6.40 -19.28 9.72
N LYS A 72 7.53 -19.96 9.91
CA LYS A 72 7.71 -21.37 9.51
C LYS A 72 6.72 -22.32 10.19
N MET A 73 6.52 -22.16 11.51
CA MET A 73 5.54 -22.99 12.25
C MET A 73 4.12 -22.79 11.73
N ILE A 74 3.71 -21.55 11.49
CA ILE A 74 2.39 -21.25 10.96
C ILE A 74 2.25 -21.84 9.56
N SER A 75 3.25 -21.69 8.69
CA SER A 75 3.25 -22.30 7.36
C SER A 75 3.03 -23.80 7.41
N LEU A 76 3.78 -24.52 8.27
CA LEU A 76 3.62 -25.96 8.48
C LEU A 76 2.23 -26.33 9.00
N ARG A 77 1.68 -25.57 9.96
CA ARG A 77 0.33 -25.80 10.49
C ARG A 77 -0.75 -25.73 9.42
N TYR A 78 -0.59 -24.87 8.41
CA TYR A 78 -1.50 -24.73 7.27
C TYR A 78 -1.17 -25.68 6.10
N GLY A 79 -0.15 -26.57 6.24
CA GLY A 79 0.24 -27.53 5.20
C GLY A 79 1.06 -26.88 4.06
N ASN A 80 1.76 -25.76 4.33
CA ASN A 80 2.56 -25.03 3.33
C ASN A 80 1.78 -24.65 2.06
N PRO A 81 0.60 -24.02 2.16
CA PRO A 81 -0.30 -23.83 1.01
C PRO A 81 0.29 -22.94 -0.10
N ALA A 82 1.29 -22.13 0.23
CA ALA A 82 1.94 -21.27 -0.74
C ALA A 82 2.75 -22.03 -1.81
N ARG A 83 3.14 -23.29 -1.57
CA ARG A 83 3.98 -24.08 -2.48
C ARG A 83 3.30 -24.47 -3.80
N GLY A 84 1.99 -24.53 -3.82
CA GLY A 84 1.21 -24.87 -5.02
C GLY A 84 0.69 -23.64 -5.78
N LEU A 85 1.14 -22.43 -5.41
CA LEU A 85 0.65 -21.17 -5.96
C LEU A 85 1.80 -20.39 -6.64
N ARG A 86 1.51 -19.74 -7.75
CA ARG A 86 2.41 -18.80 -8.41
C ARG A 86 2.23 -17.43 -7.75
N ILE A 87 3.21 -17.00 -6.95
CA ILE A 87 3.05 -15.81 -6.10
C ILE A 87 3.80 -14.63 -6.70
N ILE A 88 3.06 -13.57 -7.01
CA ILE A 88 3.54 -12.27 -7.48
C ILE A 88 3.49 -11.30 -6.31
N ALA A 89 4.59 -10.65 -5.99
CA ALA A 89 4.67 -9.67 -4.91
C ALA A 89 5.05 -8.28 -5.45
N VAL A 90 4.18 -7.29 -5.17
CA VAL A 90 4.40 -5.90 -5.56
C VAL A 90 4.87 -5.11 -4.35
N THR A 91 6.04 -4.48 -4.45
CA THR A 91 6.59 -3.59 -3.41
C THR A 91 6.90 -2.21 -3.98
N GLY A 92 7.14 -1.25 -3.10
CA GLY A 92 7.40 0.15 -3.43
C GLY A 92 6.85 1.07 -2.35
N THR A 93 7.06 2.37 -2.48
CA THR A 93 6.42 3.36 -1.60
C THR A 93 4.99 3.59 -2.04
N ASN A 94 4.79 4.02 -3.26
CA ASN A 94 3.51 4.33 -3.89
C ASN A 94 3.20 3.36 -5.04
N GLY A 95 1.94 3.25 -5.46
CA GLY A 95 1.52 2.49 -6.63
C GLY A 95 1.29 0.99 -6.45
N LYS A 96 1.65 0.38 -5.31
CA LYS A 96 1.52 -1.07 -5.06
C LYS A 96 0.13 -1.63 -5.36
N THR A 97 -0.90 -1.04 -4.77
CA THR A 97 -2.29 -1.46 -4.93
C THR A 97 -2.71 -1.41 -6.40
N THR A 98 -2.46 -0.28 -7.06
CA THR A 98 -2.85 -0.07 -8.47
C THR A 98 -2.14 -1.05 -9.39
N THR A 99 -0.83 -1.23 -9.23
CA THR A 99 -0.05 -2.21 -10.01
C THR A 99 -0.55 -3.64 -9.77
N ALA A 100 -0.83 -4.01 -8.52
CA ALA A 100 -1.37 -5.32 -8.20
C ALA A 100 -2.76 -5.57 -8.81
N CYS A 101 -3.63 -4.55 -8.85
CA CYS A 101 -4.93 -4.62 -9.50
C CYS A 101 -4.80 -4.77 -11.02
N TYR A 102 -3.90 -4.02 -11.68
CA TYR A 102 -3.64 -4.22 -13.12
C TYR A 102 -3.14 -5.64 -13.43
N ILE A 103 -2.18 -6.15 -12.65
CA ILE A 103 -1.69 -7.54 -12.82
C ILE A 103 -2.84 -8.53 -12.68
N ASN A 104 -3.72 -8.32 -11.70
CA ASN A 104 -4.88 -9.19 -11.47
C ASN A 104 -5.84 -9.21 -12.66
N GLU A 105 -6.22 -8.02 -13.19
CA GLU A 105 -7.15 -7.93 -14.32
C GLU A 105 -6.53 -8.51 -15.60
N ILE A 106 -5.25 -8.25 -15.88
CA ILE A 106 -4.55 -8.83 -17.05
C ILE A 106 -4.53 -10.37 -16.96
N LEU A 107 -4.23 -10.94 -15.78
CA LEU A 107 -4.20 -12.39 -15.61
C LEU A 107 -5.60 -13.02 -15.68
N LYS A 108 -6.64 -12.32 -15.20
CA LYS A 108 -8.04 -12.75 -15.35
C LYS A 108 -8.45 -12.77 -16.81
N GLU A 109 -8.10 -11.72 -17.57
CA GLU A 109 -8.39 -11.64 -19.01
C GLU A 109 -7.70 -12.78 -19.77
N ALA A 110 -6.47 -13.09 -19.42
CA ALA A 110 -5.73 -14.24 -19.99
C ALA A 110 -6.29 -15.62 -19.54
N GLY A 111 -7.42 -15.66 -18.82
CA GLY A 111 -8.12 -16.87 -18.41
C GLY A 111 -7.60 -17.54 -17.13
N PHE A 112 -6.65 -16.95 -16.40
CA PHE A 112 -6.14 -17.51 -15.17
C PHE A 112 -7.07 -17.25 -13.98
N LYS A 113 -7.16 -18.22 -13.10
CA LYS A 113 -7.86 -18.06 -11.82
C LYS A 113 -6.94 -17.41 -10.80
N THR A 114 -7.31 -16.23 -10.33
CA THR A 114 -6.45 -15.38 -9.48
C THR A 114 -6.97 -15.21 -8.06
N ALA A 115 -6.07 -14.81 -7.16
CA ALA A 115 -6.40 -14.22 -5.88
C ALA A 115 -5.54 -12.97 -5.63
N LEU A 116 -6.16 -11.91 -5.14
CA LEU A 116 -5.56 -10.61 -4.91
C LEU A 116 -5.67 -10.24 -3.42
N PHE A 117 -4.55 -9.79 -2.83
CA PHE A 117 -4.56 -9.22 -1.48
C PHE A 117 -3.83 -7.89 -1.49
N THR A 118 -4.58 -6.81 -1.41
CA THR A 118 -4.06 -5.44 -1.39
C THR A 118 -4.53 -4.68 -0.16
N THR A 119 -4.04 -3.47 0.00
CA THR A 119 -4.54 -2.54 1.02
C THR A 119 -6.02 -2.24 0.83
N ALA A 120 -6.50 -2.07 -0.41
CA ALA A 120 -7.87 -1.66 -0.71
C ALA A 120 -8.84 -2.84 -0.86
N VAL A 121 -8.42 -3.91 -1.51
CA VAL A 121 -9.28 -5.02 -1.94
C VAL A 121 -8.66 -6.37 -1.61
N ILE A 122 -9.53 -7.34 -1.32
CA ILE A 122 -9.20 -8.77 -1.23
C ILE A 122 -10.13 -9.50 -2.19
N GLU A 123 -9.56 -10.27 -3.12
CA GLU A 123 -10.30 -11.08 -4.08
C GLU A 123 -9.80 -12.53 -4.04
N ILE A 124 -10.69 -13.52 -4.17
CA ILE A 124 -10.34 -14.93 -4.38
C ILE A 124 -11.30 -15.48 -5.43
N ALA A 125 -10.77 -15.91 -6.56
CA ALA A 125 -11.53 -16.55 -7.62
C ALA A 125 -12.77 -15.74 -8.04
N GLY A 126 -12.61 -14.44 -8.28
CA GLY A 126 -13.66 -13.51 -8.70
C GLY A 126 -14.59 -13.01 -7.58
N LYS A 127 -14.41 -13.47 -6.33
CA LYS A 127 -15.17 -12.97 -5.17
C LYS A 127 -14.40 -11.85 -4.50
N GLU A 128 -14.74 -10.61 -4.82
CA GLU A 128 -14.11 -9.41 -4.29
C GLU A 128 -14.79 -8.89 -3.02
N LYS A 129 -14.00 -8.28 -2.14
CA LYS A 129 -14.47 -7.48 -1.00
C LYS A 129 -13.47 -6.38 -0.65
N ILE A 130 -13.97 -5.28 -0.07
CA ILE A 130 -13.10 -4.24 0.48
C ILE A 130 -12.27 -4.82 1.63
N ASN A 131 -10.99 -4.46 1.69
CA ASN A 131 -10.12 -4.85 2.80
C ASN A 131 -10.40 -3.95 4.01
N ASP A 132 -11.08 -4.49 5.01
CA ASP A 132 -11.45 -3.83 6.27
C ASP A 132 -10.42 -4.05 7.40
N LEU A 133 -9.25 -4.64 7.09
CA LEU A 133 -8.26 -5.01 8.10
C LEU A 133 -7.38 -3.83 8.55
N ASN A 134 -7.45 -2.68 7.88
CA ASN A 134 -6.50 -1.56 8.02
C ASN A 134 -5.04 -2.04 8.05
N ALA A 135 -4.73 -2.98 7.19
CA ALA A 135 -3.41 -3.59 7.08
C ALA A 135 -3.19 -4.11 5.67
N THR A 136 -2.19 -3.57 5.00
CA THR A 136 -1.77 -4.01 3.67
C THR A 136 -1.33 -5.48 3.67
N VAL A 137 -0.63 -5.91 4.73
CA VAL A 137 -0.25 -7.32 4.92
C VAL A 137 -0.76 -7.79 6.28
N PRO A 138 -1.67 -8.75 6.31
CA PRO A 138 -2.30 -9.22 7.53
C PRO A 138 -1.31 -9.93 8.47
N THR A 139 -1.83 -10.48 9.56
CA THR A 139 -1.03 -11.40 10.40
C THR A 139 -0.61 -12.63 9.60
N VAL A 140 0.52 -13.24 9.94
CA VAL A 140 1.03 -14.44 9.25
C VAL A 140 -0.04 -15.54 9.16
N ALA A 141 -0.81 -15.76 10.21
CA ALA A 141 -1.88 -16.78 10.21
C ALA A 141 -2.98 -16.47 9.17
N ARG A 142 -3.40 -15.21 9.05
CA ARG A 142 -4.38 -14.80 8.04
C ARG A 142 -3.83 -14.88 6.62
N LEU A 143 -2.55 -14.56 6.44
CA LEU A 143 -1.89 -14.69 5.13
C LEU A 143 -1.87 -16.16 4.68
N PHE A 144 -1.48 -17.09 5.56
CA PHE A 144 -1.47 -18.51 5.21
C PHE A 144 -2.88 -19.11 5.10
N SER A 145 -3.86 -18.63 5.87
CA SER A 145 -5.27 -18.95 5.67
C SER A 145 -5.79 -18.49 4.30
N PHE A 146 -5.37 -17.30 3.85
CA PHE A 146 -5.70 -16.80 2.52
C PHE A 146 -5.11 -17.72 1.43
N PHE A 147 -3.83 -18.09 1.51
CA PHE A 147 -3.22 -19.05 0.58
C PHE A 147 -3.95 -20.40 0.58
N GLN A 148 -4.35 -20.92 1.74
CA GLN A 148 -5.08 -22.18 1.83
C GLN A 148 -6.46 -22.08 1.15
N THR A 149 -7.16 -20.93 1.31
CA THR A 149 -8.43 -20.70 0.63
C THR A 149 -8.22 -20.58 -0.88
N ALA A 150 -7.22 -19.81 -1.32
CA ALA A 150 -6.86 -19.67 -2.73
C ALA A 150 -6.56 -21.04 -3.38
N GLN A 151 -5.78 -21.90 -2.70
CA GLN A 151 -5.46 -23.23 -3.17
C GLN A 151 -6.72 -24.12 -3.30
N ARG A 152 -7.63 -24.08 -2.31
CA ARG A 152 -8.89 -24.83 -2.34
C ARG A 152 -9.83 -24.40 -3.47
N GLU A 153 -9.82 -23.10 -3.79
CA GLU A 153 -10.60 -22.54 -4.90
C GLU A 153 -9.95 -22.79 -6.26
N GLY A 154 -8.78 -23.46 -6.32
CA GLY A 154 -8.07 -23.75 -7.55
C GLY A 154 -7.44 -22.52 -8.21
N VAL A 155 -7.02 -21.54 -7.40
CA VAL A 155 -6.30 -20.35 -7.86
C VAL A 155 -4.91 -20.74 -8.36
N GLU A 156 -4.49 -20.16 -9.47
CA GLU A 156 -3.18 -20.35 -10.07
C GLU A 156 -2.21 -19.24 -9.65
N TYR A 157 -2.63 -17.99 -9.76
CA TYR A 157 -1.81 -16.84 -9.40
C TYR A 157 -2.33 -16.13 -8.14
N VAL A 158 -1.42 -15.82 -7.25
CA VAL A 158 -1.70 -14.97 -6.08
C VAL A 158 -0.91 -13.69 -6.18
N ILE A 159 -1.58 -12.56 -6.20
CA ILE A 159 -0.99 -11.23 -6.29
C ILE A 159 -1.06 -10.56 -4.90
N LEU A 160 0.07 -10.10 -4.38
CA LEU A 160 0.20 -9.56 -3.03
C LEU A 160 0.91 -8.21 -3.03
N GLU A 161 0.46 -7.31 -2.17
CA GLU A 161 1.30 -6.18 -1.78
C GLU A 161 2.32 -6.62 -0.72
N ALA A 162 3.59 -6.30 -0.91
CA ALA A 162 4.67 -6.57 0.04
C ALA A 162 5.19 -5.25 0.63
N THR A 163 4.73 -4.89 1.84
CA THR A 163 5.22 -3.69 2.53
C THR A 163 6.60 -3.93 3.14
N SER A 164 7.40 -2.87 3.28
CA SER A 164 8.71 -2.92 3.94
C SER A 164 8.62 -3.44 5.38
N HIS A 165 7.57 -3.07 6.11
CA HIS A 165 7.29 -3.62 7.45
C HIS A 165 7.07 -5.13 7.41
N ALA A 166 6.28 -5.63 6.47
CA ALA A 166 6.00 -7.06 6.36
C ALA A 166 7.25 -7.86 6.00
N LEU A 167 8.10 -7.32 5.11
CA LEU A 167 9.39 -7.89 4.74
C LEU A 167 10.37 -7.87 5.92
N SER A 168 10.48 -6.75 6.65
CA SER A 168 11.29 -6.65 7.87
C SER A 168 10.78 -7.52 9.00
N GLN A 169 9.48 -7.79 9.08
CA GLN A 169 8.86 -8.67 10.06
C GLN A 169 8.84 -10.14 9.64
N HIS A 170 9.53 -10.51 8.57
CA HIS A 170 9.64 -11.90 8.09
C HIS A 170 8.30 -12.59 7.78
N LYS A 171 7.25 -11.82 7.39
CA LYS A 171 5.93 -12.38 7.10
C LYS A 171 5.90 -13.24 5.84
N PHE A 172 6.84 -13.02 4.92
CA PHE A 172 6.99 -13.75 3.65
C PHE A 172 8.07 -14.84 3.68
N ASP A 173 8.61 -15.19 4.86
CA ASP A 173 9.60 -16.24 4.96
C ASP A 173 8.97 -17.61 4.62
N GLY A 174 9.65 -18.36 3.74
CA GLY A 174 9.12 -19.62 3.24
C GLY A 174 8.00 -19.50 2.20
N VAL A 175 7.62 -18.29 1.81
CA VAL A 175 6.72 -18.05 0.69
C VAL A 175 7.55 -18.02 -0.59
N PRO A 176 7.32 -18.92 -1.56
CA PRO A 176 8.00 -18.90 -2.86
C PRO A 176 7.45 -17.73 -3.68
N ILE A 177 8.32 -16.77 -4.00
CA ILE A 177 7.96 -15.63 -4.84
C ILE A 177 8.41 -15.93 -6.26
N GLU A 178 7.45 -16.02 -7.18
CA GLU A 178 7.73 -16.22 -8.61
C GLU A 178 8.14 -14.90 -9.28
N ALA A 179 7.44 -13.82 -8.97
CA ALA A 179 7.74 -12.51 -9.53
C ALA A 179 7.74 -11.42 -8.45
N ALA A 180 8.68 -10.50 -8.56
CA ALA A 180 8.78 -9.30 -7.73
C ALA A 180 8.72 -8.04 -8.61
N VAL A 181 7.80 -7.13 -8.28
CA VAL A 181 7.65 -5.84 -8.95
C VAL A 181 8.00 -4.73 -7.96
N MET A 182 8.96 -3.86 -8.35
CA MET A 182 9.36 -2.67 -7.58
C MET A 182 8.84 -1.43 -8.29
N THR A 183 7.92 -0.71 -7.64
CA THR A 183 7.29 0.48 -8.26
C THR A 183 8.14 1.73 -8.10
N ASN A 184 8.54 2.07 -6.89
CA ASN A 184 9.37 3.23 -6.57
C ASN A 184 9.83 3.20 -5.11
N LEU A 185 10.83 4.04 -4.79
CA LEU A 185 11.25 4.29 -3.41
C LEU A 185 11.35 5.80 -3.16
N THR A 186 10.40 6.36 -2.42
CA THR A 186 10.37 7.76 -2.00
C THR A 186 10.22 7.86 -0.49
N GLN A 187 10.37 9.06 0.09
CA GLN A 187 10.34 9.23 1.54
C GLN A 187 9.00 8.79 2.14
N ASP A 188 9.06 7.77 2.97
CA ASP A 188 8.00 7.35 3.89
C ASP A 188 8.58 6.39 4.96
N HIS A 189 7.83 6.15 6.03
CA HIS A 189 8.17 5.17 7.08
C HIS A 189 9.54 5.39 7.75
N LEU A 190 10.09 6.61 7.76
CA LEU A 190 11.37 6.92 8.44
C LEU A 190 11.24 6.90 9.97
N ASP A 191 10.02 6.98 10.51
CA ASP A 191 9.72 6.67 11.91
C ASP A 191 10.16 5.25 12.28
N TYR A 192 10.01 4.29 11.37
CA TYR A 192 10.35 2.88 11.55
C TYR A 192 11.76 2.55 11.04
N HIS A 193 12.09 2.89 9.79
CA HIS A 193 13.34 2.50 9.14
C HIS A 193 14.53 3.41 9.45
N LYS A 194 14.30 4.63 9.94
CA LYS A 194 15.28 5.66 10.32
C LYS A 194 15.99 6.31 9.15
N THR A 195 16.44 5.56 8.13
CA THR A 195 17.11 6.09 6.94
C THR A 195 16.51 5.51 5.66
N MET A 196 16.74 6.16 4.53
CA MET A 196 16.29 5.69 3.22
C MET A 196 17.02 4.40 2.80
N GLU A 197 18.31 4.25 3.17
CA GLU A 197 19.09 3.04 2.91
C GLU A 197 18.50 1.83 3.65
N ALA A 198 18.14 1.99 4.94
CA ALA A 198 17.49 0.94 5.71
C ALA A 198 16.10 0.60 5.14
N TYR A 199 15.40 1.59 4.60
CA TYR A 199 14.11 1.41 3.93
C TYR A 199 14.28 0.66 2.59
N ALA A 200 15.29 1.01 1.78
CA ALA A 200 15.65 0.29 0.56
C ALA A 200 16.03 -1.17 0.87
N ALA A 201 16.91 -1.39 1.86
CA ALA A 201 17.32 -2.73 2.29
C ALA A 201 16.13 -3.59 2.78
N ALA A 202 15.15 -2.98 3.45
CA ALA A 202 13.95 -3.69 3.87
C ALA A 202 13.11 -4.19 2.68
N LYS A 203 12.99 -3.41 1.59
CA LYS A 203 12.30 -3.82 0.36
C LYS A 203 13.12 -4.81 -0.45
N ALA A 204 14.44 -4.65 -0.50
CA ALA A 204 15.36 -5.54 -1.20
C ALA A 204 15.28 -6.99 -0.72
N LYS A 205 14.84 -7.25 0.52
CA LYS A 205 14.55 -8.61 1.01
C LYS A 205 13.59 -9.41 0.12
N LEU A 206 12.76 -8.73 -0.67
CA LEU A 206 11.90 -9.39 -1.66
C LEU A 206 12.74 -9.92 -2.83
N LEU A 207 13.69 -9.12 -3.32
CA LEU A 207 14.58 -9.45 -4.45
C LEU A 207 15.65 -10.47 -4.03
N GLU A 208 16.11 -10.42 -2.77
CA GLU A 208 17.05 -11.40 -2.19
C GLU A 208 16.51 -12.84 -2.23
N LYS A 209 15.18 -13.02 -2.35
CA LYS A 209 14.55 -14.34 -2.55
C LYS A 209 14.82 -14.93 -3.93
N LYS A 210 15.46 -14.19 -4.82
CA LYS A 210 15.78 -14.57 -6.21
C LYS A 210 14.53 -15.06 -6.97
N PRO A 211 13.48 -14.22 -7.07
CA PRO A 211 12.29 -14.57 -7.85
C PRO A 211 12.68 -14.90 -9.29
N LYS A 212 11.83 -15.64 -10.00
CA LYS A 212 12.06 -15.96 -11.42
C LYS A 212 12.02 -14.69 -12.25
N TYR A 213 11.10 -13.77 -11.97
CA TYR A 213 10.95 -12.52 -12.68
C TYR A 213 11.12 -11.33 -11.74
N ILE A 214 11.86 -10.31 -12.20
CA ILE A 214 12.02 -9.02 -11.49
C ILE A 214 11.63 -7.91 -12.46
N VAL A 215 10.73 -7.01 -12.02
CA VAL A 215 10.36 -5.80 -12.78
C VAL A 215 10.76 -4.57 -11.96
N LEU A 216 11.55 -3.67 -12.56
CA LEU A 216 12.12 -2.48 -11.92
C LEU A 216 11.75 -1.20 -12.66
N ASN A 217 11.47 -0.14 -11.92
CA ASN A 217 11.30 1.21 -12.45
C ASN A 217 12.65 1.85 -12.77
N ARG A 218 12.93 2.08 -14.06
CA ARG A 218 14.19 2.69 -14.52
C ARG A 218 14.29 4.18 -14.16
N ASP A 219 13.17 4.85 -13.95
CA ASP A 219 13.11 6.28 -13.62
C ASP A 219 13.27 6.55 -12.11
N ASP A 220 13.33 5.51 -11.28
CA ASP A 220 13.43 5.66 -9.82
C ASP A 220 14.88 6.02 -9.41
N GLU A 221 15.03 7.00 -8.51
CA GLU A 221 16.35 7.41 -7.99
C GLU A 221 17.13 6.26 -7.34
N TRP A 222 16.45 5.23 -6.88
CA TRP A 222 17.04 4.04 -6.27
C TRP A 222 17.20 2.88 -7.25
N PHE A 223 16.99 3.10 -8.55
CA PHE A 223 17.12 2.08 -9.57
C PHE A 223 18.43 1.32 -9.46
N GLU A 224 19.58 2.02 -9.46
CA GLU A 224 20.92 1.43 -9.38
C GLU A 224 21.13 0.57 -8.12
N TYR A 225 20.43 0.83 -7.05
CA TYR A 225 20.46 0.00 -5.85
C TYR A 225 19.71 -1.31 -6.05
N PHE A 226 18.53 -1.29 -6.67
CA PHE A 226 17.70 -2.48 -6.88
C PHE A 226 18.15 -3.31 -8.07
N ASP A 227 18.81 -2.70 -9.07
CA ASP A 227 19.30 -3.38 -10.27
C ASP A 227 20.45 -4.37 -9.98
N LYS A 228 21.13 -4.23 -8.85
CA LYS A 228 22.17 -5.17 -8.38
C LYS A 228 21.63 -6.56 -8.05
N PHE A 229 20.33 -6.69 -7.79
CA PHE A 229 19.70 -7.98 -7.49
C PHE A 229 19.38 -8.74 -8.78
N THR A 230 19.71 -10.04 -8.78
CA THR A 230 19.50 -10.91 -9.94
C THR A 230 18.23 -11.73 -9.80
N ALA A 231 17.47 -11.82 -10.90
CA ALA A 231 16.40 -12.81 -11.03
C ALA A 231 17.01 -14.22 -11.22
N SER A 232 16.27 -15.27 -10.90
CA SER A 232 16.65 -16.64 -11.28
C SER A 232 16.28 -16.99 -12.73
N GLY A 233 15.45 -16.18 -13.36
CA GLY A 233 15.08 -16.18 -14.79
C GLY A 233 15.38 -14.82 -15.41
N GLU A 234 14.37 -14.00 -15.61
CA GLU A 234 14.46 -12.76 -16.37
C GLU A 234 14.18 -11.51 -15.52
N LYS A 235 14.79 -10.41 -15.93
CA LYS A 235 14.56 -9.07 -15.35
C LYS A 235 14.16 -8.13 -16.48
N MET A 236 13.20 -7.25 -16.22
CA MET A 236 12.75 -6.21 -17.14
C MET A 236 12.64 -4.87 -16.42
N THR A 237 13.02 -3.82 -17.11
CA THR A 237 12.88 -2.44 -16.64
C THR A 237 11.75 -1.75 -17.39
N TYR A 238 11.06 -0.81 -16.70
CA TYR A 238 10.03 0.03 -17.31
C TYR A 238 10.25 1.50 -16.92
N GLY A 239 9.77 2.41 -17.73
CA GLY A 239 9.85 3.83 -17.44
C GLY A 239 9.77 4.74 -18.67
N THR A 240 9.97 6.04 -18.43
CA THR A 240 10.10 7.07 -19.49
C THR A 240 11.54 7.16 -20.01
N ASN A 241 12.50 6.59 -19.28
CA ASN A 241 13.89 6.52 -19.73
C ASN A 241 13.97 5.67 -21.01
N PRO A 242 14.60 6.17 -22.10
CA PRO A 242 14.74 5.41 -23.36
C PRO A 242 15.49 4.08 -23.25
N GLU A 243 16.28 3.89 -22.18
CA GLU A 243 16.98 2.64 -21.90
C GLU A 243 16.11 1.58 -21.20
N ALA A 244 14.87 1.91 -20.85
CA ALA A 244 13.94 0.95 -20.26
C ALA A 244 13.48 -0.05 -21.33
N GLU A 245 13.49 -1.36 -21.03
CA GLU A 245 13.01 -2.39 -21.96
C GLU A 245 11.51 -2.25 -22.26
N ALA A 246 10.71 -1.76 -21.31
CA ALA A 246 9.33 -1.31 -21.54
C ALA A 246 9.30 0.22 -21.46
N HIS A 247 9.70 0.86 -22.57
CA HIS A 247 9.82 2.31 -22.69
C HIS A 247 8.48 2.97 -22.94
N LEU A 248 8.06 3.87 -22.07
CA LEU A 248 6.86 4.68 -22.20
C LEU A 248 7.13 5.84 -23.17
N THR A 249 6.59 5.77 -24.37
CA THR A 249 6.88 6.72 -25.46
C THR A 249 5.86 7.84 -25.57
N HIS A 250 4.60 7.59 -25.21
CA HIS A 250 3.52 8.56 -25.32
C HIS A 250 2.53 8.42 -24.18
N VAL A 251 2.01 9.56 -23.68
CA VAL A 251 0.94 9.63 -22.67
C VAL A 251 -0.03 10.73 -23.03
N LYS A 252 -1.31 10.41 -23.12
CA LYS A 252 -2.39 11.37 -23.34
C LYS A 252 -3.45 11.28 -22.27
N LEU A 253 -3.50 12.32 -21.44
CA LEU A 253 -4.38 12.37 -20.28
C LEU A 253 -5.77 12.88 -20.66
N TYR A 254 -6.79 12.14 -20.25
CA TYR A 254 -8.18 12.55 -20.36
C TYR A 254 -8.83 12.67 -18.96
N LYS A 255 -9.99 13.29 -18.94
CA LYS A 255 -10.75 13.41 -17.68
C LYS A 255 -11.06 12.07 -17.05
N LYS A 256 -11.40 11.05 -17.83
CA LYS A 256 -11.86 9.74 -17.34
C LYS A 256 -10.89 8.59 -17.64
N GLY A 257 -9.66 8.89 -17.94
CA GLY A 257 -8.69 7.82 -18.26
C GLY A 257 -7.42 8.38 -18.88
N THR A 258 -6.57 7.49 -19.35
CA THR A 258 -5.29 7.84 -19.99
C THR A 258 -5.01 6.86 -21.12
N GLU A 259 -4.59 7.37 -22.27
CA GLU A 259 -3.97 6.57 -23.34
C GLU A 259 -2.47 6.64 -23.22
N ALA A 260 -1.79 5.54 -23.50
CA ALA A 260 -0.33 5.44 -23.45
C ALA A 260 0.20 4.45 -24.47
N SER A 261 1.41 4.72 -24.97
CA SER A 261 2.12 3.83 -25.88
C SER A 261 3.39 3.33 -25.20
N LEU A 262 3.59 2.02 -25.19
CA LEU A 262 4.79 1.36 -24.73
C LEU A 262 5.54 0.74 -25.90
N LEU A 263 6.87 0.89 -25.92
CA LEU A 263 7.77 0.16 -26.80
C LEU A 263 8.49 -0.89 -25.95
N ILE A 264 8.15 -2.16 -26.13
CA ILE A 264 8.72 -3.28 -25.38
C ILE A 264 9.84 -3.94 -26.22
N ASP A 265 10.98 -4.21 -25.58
CA ASP A 265 12.18 -4.80 -26.18
C ASP A 265 12.64 -4.04 -27.46
N HIS A 266 12.41 -2.73 -27.51
CA HIS A 266 12.72 -1.85 -28.62
C HIS A 266 12.08 -2.28 -29.98
N GLN A 267 11.08 -3.16 -29.96
CA GLN A 267 10.47 -3.73 -31.17
C GLN A 267 8.94 -3.78 -31.12
N THR A 268 8.36 -4.17 -29.98
CA THR A 268 6.93 -4.40 -29.86
C THR A 268 6.22 -3.12 -29.42
N HIS A 269 5.45 -2.51 -30.32
CA HIS A 269 4.60 -1.38 -29.99
C HIS A 269 3.29 -1.86 -29.37
N LEU A 270 2.93 -1.31 -28.24
CA LEU A 270 1.71 -1.63 -27.52
C LEU A 270 0.95 -0.35 -27.16
N GLU A 271 -0.24 -0.18 -27.74
CA GLU A 271 -1.15 0.92 -27.41
C GLU A 271 -2.09 0.49 -26.30
N LEU A 272 -2.21 1.31 -25.27
CA LEU A 272 -2.95 1.02 -24.04
C LEU A 272 -3.92 2.14 -23.72
N ALA A 273 -5.11 1.78 -23.25
CA ALA A 273 -6.09 2.71 -22.71
C ALA A 273 -6.52 2.24 -21.32
N THR A 274 -6.49 3.14 -20.34
CA THR A 274 -6.92 2.83 -18.98
C THR A 274 -7.96 3.83 -18.49
N ASN A 275 -8.89 3.39 -17.66
CA ASN A 275 -9.89 4.23 -16.99
C ASN A 275 -9.31 5.05 -15.83
N LEU A 276 -8.06 4.79 -15.42
CA LEU A 276 -7.41 5.53 -14.34
C LEU A 276 -6.63 6.73 -14.88
N PRO A 277 -6.98 7.98 -14.51
CA PRO A 277 -6.26 9.16 -14.97
C PRO A 277 -4.89 9.28 -14.28
N GLY A 278 -3.92 9.85 -15.00
CA GLY A 278 -2.65 10.28 -14.45
C GLY A 278 -1.43 9.50 -14.90
N GLU A 279 -0.34 10.23 -15.13
CA GLU A 279 0.95 9.65 -15.53
C GLU A 279 1.47 8.62 -14.50
N PHE A 280 1.22 8.86 -13.20
CA PHE A 280 1.60 7.90 -12.16
C PHE A 280 0.82 6.58 -12.25
N ASN A 281 -0.44 6.58 -12.75
CA ASN A 281 -1.20 5.36 -13.02
C ASN A 281 -0.70 4.66 -14.28
N VAL A 282 -0.22 5.42 -15.28
CA VAL A 282 0.46 4.84 -16.45
C VAL A 282 1.74 4.12 -16.03
N MET A 283 2.54 4.70 -15.14
CA MET A 283 3.71 4.03 -14.59
C MET A 283 3.37 2.73 -13.84
N ASN A 284 2.28 2.74 -13.05
CA ASN A 284 1.79 1.53 -12.38
C ASN A 284 1.31 0.46 -13.39
N MET A 285 0.64 0.89 -14.44
CA MET A 285 0.20 0.06 -15.57
C MET A 285 1.41 -0.52 -16.32
N SER A 286 2.41 0.31 -16.63
CA SER A 286 3.63 -0.13 -17.32
C SER A 286 4.37 -1.22 -16.54
N ALA A 287 4.44 -1.11 -15.21
CA ALA A 287 4.99 -2.16 -14.35
C ALA A 287 4.22 -3.49 -14.47
N ALA A 288 2.89 -3.42 -14.51
CA ALA A 288 2.03 -4.60 -14.64
C ALA A 288 2.15 -5.24 -16.04
N VAL A 289 2.17 -4.42 -17.08
CA VAL A 289 2.36 -4.84 -18.48
C VAL A 289 3.71 -5.50 -18.67
N SER A 290 4.79 -4.92 -18.13
CA SER A 290 6.14 -5.52 -18.16
C SER A 290 6.17 -6.91 -17.56
N LEU A 291 5.52 -7.10 -16.41
CA LEU A 291 5.41 -8.44 -15.81
C LEU A 291 4.57 -9.38 -16.66
N ALA A 292 3.44 -8.94 -17.18
CA ALA A 292 2.56 -9.76 -18.01
C ALA A 292 3.28 -10.23 -19.29
N TYR A 293 4.07 -9.36 -19.90
CA TYR A 293 4.92 -9.69 -21.04
C TYR A 293 5.96 -10.78 -20.69
N LEU A 294 6.69 -10.63 -19.57
CA LEU A 294 7.62 -11.64 -19.07
C LEU A 294 6.94 -12.99 -18.76
N LEU A 295 5.68 -12.97 -18.34
CA LEU A 295 4.89 -14.18 -18.10
C LEU A 295 4.40 -14.85 -19.40
N GLY A 296 4.62 -14.21 -20.57
CA GLY A 296 4.19 -14.70 -21.87
C GLY A 296 2.69 -14.52 -22.13
N ILE A 297 2.04 -13.56 -21.49
CA ILE A 297 0.65 -13.23 -21.76
C ILE A 297 0.54 -12.57 -23.13
N LYS A 298 -0.50 -12.91 -23.89
CA LYS A 298 -0.74 -12.33 -25.21
C LYS A 298 -1.00 -10.84 -25.11
N LEU A 299 -0.55 -10.09 -26.13
CA LEU A 299 -0.68 -8.64 -26.15
C LEU A 299 -2.14 -8.18 -26.11
N GLU A 300 -3.03 -8.91 -26.76
CA GLU A 300 -4.47 -8.64 -26.77
C GLU A 300 -5.05 -8.76 -25.35
N ASP A 301 -4.72 -9.84 -24.63
CA ASP A 301 -5.18 -10.07 -23.26
C ASP A 301 -4.61 -8.98 -22.30
N ILE A 302 -3.37 -8.52 -22.55
CA ILE A 302 -2.77 -7.40 -21.80
C ILE A 302 -3.56 -6.10 -22.02
N GLN A 303 -3.89 -5.77 -23.29
CA GLN A 303 -4.63 -4.56 -23.63
C GLN A 303 -6.03 -4.58 -23.03
N GLU A 304 -6.77 -5.67 -23.17
CA GLU A 304 -8.11 -5.84 -22.64
C GLU A 304 -8.12 -5.84 -21.12
N GLY A 305 -7.19 -6.55 -20.47
CA GLY A 305 -7.06 -6.55 -19.01
C GLY A 305 -6.74 -5.18 -18.41
N VAL A 306 -5.92 -4.37 -19.10
CA VAL A 306 -5.67 -2.98 -18.72
C VAL A 306 -6.94 -2.14 -18.83
N ALA A 307 -7.70 -2.29 -19.92
CA ALA A 307 -8.92 -1.53 -20.18
C ALA A 307 -10.07 -1.92 -19.22
N ASN A 308 -10.10 -3.18 -18.77
CA ASN A 308 -11.13 -3.71 -17.88
C ASN A 308 -11.02 -3.22 -16.43
N LEU A 309 -9.88 -2.65 -16.02
CA LEU A 309 -9.76 -2.05 -14.69
C LEU A 309 -10.54 -0.73 -14.62
N GLU A 310 -11.77 -0.77 -14.13
CA GLU A 310 -12.66 0.40 -14.09
C GLU A 310 -12.30 1.39 -12.98
N ALA A 311 -12.15 0.90 -11.73
CA ALA A 311 -11.85 1.73 -10.57
C ALA A 311 -11.23 0.90 -9.44
N ILE A 312 -10.50 1.56 -8.57
CA ILE A 312 -9.95 0.96 -7.35
C ILE A 312 -10.44 1.79 -6.17
N PRO A 313 -11.07 1.18 -5.14
CA PRO A 313 -11.56 1.93 -3.99
C PRO A 313 -10.46 2.78 -3.35
N GLY A 314 -10.73 4.08 -3.21
CA GLY A 314 -9.80 5.06 -2.63
C GLY A 314 -8.53 5.31 -3.45
N ARG A 315 -8.50 5.05 -4.75
CA ARG A 315 -7.41 5.38 -5.67
C ARG A 315 -7.99 6.17 -6.84
N PHE A 316 -7.80 7.47 -6.83
CA PHE A 316 -8.43 8.40 -7.79
C PHE A 316 -9.93 8.12 -7.98
N GLU A 317 -10.60 7.73 -6.90
CA GLU A 317 -11.97 7.26 -6.94
C GLU A 317 -12.94 8.43 -7.09
N ARG A 318 -13.68 8.45 -8.19
CA ARG A 318 -14.67 9.50 -8.45
C ARG A 318 -15.96 9.22 -7.71
N VAL A 319 -16.58 10.29 -7.22
CA VAL A 319 -17.91 10.23 -6.60
C VAL A 319 -18.92 10.94 -7.51
N ASP A 320 -19.85 10.16 -8.04
CA ASP A 320 -20.91 10.67 -8.91
C ASP A 320 -21.82 11.67 -8.19
N ASN A 321 -22.15 12.76 -8.89
CA ASN A 321 -23.02 13.81 -8.37
C ASN A 321 -23.71 14.60 -9.48
N LYS A 322 -24.77 15.35 -9.12
CA LYS A 322 -25.52 16.24 -10.04
C LYS A 322 -25.15 17.71 -9.90
N LEU A 323 -24.13 18.04 -9.07
CA LEU A 323 -23.72 19.40 -8.80
C LEU A 323 -22.86 20.00 -9.94
N GLY A 324 -22.41 19.16 -10.88
CA GLY A 324 -21.57 19.57 -12.01
C GLY A 324 -20.13 19.86 -11.61
N ILE A 325 -19.68 19.32 -10.48
CA ILE A 325 -18.30 19.35 -9.96
C ILE A 325 -17.67 17.97 -10.07
N ASP A 326 -16.35 17.90 -10.07
CA ASP A 326 -15.63 16.65 -9.91
C ASP A 326 -15.30 16.44 -8.45
N ILE A 327 -15.56 15.23 -7.92
CA ILE A 327 -15.20 14.87 -6.55
C ILE A 327 -14.37 13.60 -6.63
N ILE A 328 -13.16 13.66 -6.07
CA ILE A 328 -12.18 12.58 -6.11
C ILE A 328 -11.74 12.25 -4.69
N VAL A 329 -11.80 10.97 -4.35
CA VAL A 329 -11.29 10.43 -3.08
C VAL A 329 -10.03 9.60 -3.38
N ASP A 330 -8.93 9.89 -2.66
CA ASP A 330 -7.65 9.20 -2.85
C ASP A 330 -6.93 8.92 -1.53
N TYR A 331 -6.11 7.90 -1.53
CA TYR A 331 -5.31 7.48 -0.37
C TYR A 331 -3.95 8.19 -0.25
N ALA A 332 -3.64 9.15 -1.10
CA ALA A 332 -2.37 9.87 -1.08
C ALA A 332 -2.10 10.50 0.29
N HIS A 333 -1.04 10.03 0.95
CA HIS A 333 -0.63 10.39 2.31
C HIS A 333 0.90 10.58 2.43
N THR A 334 1.61 10.60 1.31
CA THR A 334 3.05 10.89 1.20
C THR A 334 3.26 12.15 0.35
N PRO A 335 4.37 12.88 0.52
CA PRO A 335 4.67 14.06 -0.31
C PRO A 335 4.65 13.76 -1.80
N ASP A 336 5.34 12.71 -2.25
CA ASP A 336 5.40 12.29 -3.66
C ASP A 336 4.02 11.96 -4.23
N ALA A 337 3.21 11.16 -3.49
CA ALA A 337 1.86 10.80 -3.95
C ALA A 337 0.94 12.04 -4.02
N LEU A 338 0.99 12.92 -3.02
CA LEU A 338 0.19 14.14 -3.00
C LEU A 338 0.57 15.08 -4.14
N GLU A 339 1.87 15.23 -4.42
CA GLU A 339 2.35 16.08 -5.51
C GLU A 339 1.87 15.57 -6.88
N LYS A 340 2.06 14.28 -7.16
CA LYS A 340 1.64 13.64 -8.42
C LYS A 340 0.13 13.72 -8.60
N LEU A 341 -0.61 13.49 -7.53
CA LEU A 341 -2.07 13.56 -7.54
C LEU A 341 -2.57 14.98 -7.80
N LEU A 342 -2.02 15.98 -7.11
CA LEU A 342 -2.38 17.39 -7.32
C LEU A 342 -2.04 17.86 -8.75
N LYS A 343 -0.85 17.54 -9.26
CA LYS A 343 -0.44 17.88 -10.65
C LYS A 343 -1.39 17.23 -11.67
N THR A 344 -1.72 15.97 -11.51
CA THR A 344 -2.67 15.26 -12.38
C THR A 344 -4.06 15.90 -12.32
N THR A 345 -4.57 16.11 -11.10
CA THR A 345 -5.91 16.67 -10.91
C THR A 345 -5.99 18.10 -11.46
N HIS A 346 -4.95 18.90 -11.30
CA HIS A 346 -4.89 20.25 -11.85
C HIS A 346 -4.99 20.26 -13.40
N LYS A 347 -4.31 19.32 -14.08
CA LYS A 347 -4.36 19.20 -15.56
C LYS A 347 -5.77 18.91 -16.10
N ILE A 348 -6.63 18.24 -15.34
CA ILE A 348 -7.99 17.86 -15.76
C ILE A 348 -9.10 18.73 -15.16
N THR A 349 -8.77 19.62 -14.23
CA THR A 349 -9.69 20.56 -13.58
C THR A 349 -9.96 21.75 -14.49
N LYS A 350 -11.24 22.08 -14.72
CA LYS A 350 -11.64 23.24 -15.52
C LYS A 350 -11.78 24.52 -14.68
N GLY A 351 -12.25 24.38 -13.44
CA GLY A 351 -12.42 25.45 -12.48
C GLY A 351 -11.31 25.46 -11.44
N ARG A 352 -11.66 25.59 -10.15
CA ARG A 352 -10.73 25.61 -9.03
C ARG A 352 -10.48 24.19 -8.51
N LEU A 353 -9.24 23.90 -8.15
CA LEU A 353 -8.84 22.70 -7.43
C LEU A 353 -8.86 22.97 -5.92
N THR A 354 -9.82 22.38 -5.22
CA THR A 354 -9.93 22.44 -3.75
C THR A 354 -9.42 21.14 -3.16
N LEU A 355 -8.46 21.21 -2.24
CA LEU A 355 -7.89 20.08 -1.51
C LEU A 355 -8.47 20.02 -0.10
N VAL A 356 -8.97 18.85 0.32
CA VAL A 356 -9.31 18.52 1.72
C VAL A 356 -8.35 17.44 2.19
N PHE A 357 -7.49 17.76 3.17
CA PHE A 357 -6.47 16.82 3.61
C PHE A 357 -6.03 17.03 5.06
N GLY A 358 -5.35 16.04 5.59
CA GLY A 358 -4.69 16.04 6.88
C GLY A 358 -3.43 15.19 6.85
N ALA A 359 -3.05 14.64 8.00
CA ALA A 359 -2.00 13.64 8.11
C ALA A 359 -2.26 12.71 9.30
N CYS A 360 -1.78 11.45 9.19
CA CYS A 360 -1.85 10.49 10.29
C CYS A 360 -0.90 10.84 11.44
N GLY A 361 -1.35 10.53 12.67
CA GLY A 361 -0.50 10.43 13.85
C GLY A 361 0.33 9.14 13.85
N ASP A 362 1.29 9.06 14.79
CA ASP A 362 2.20 7.90 14.97
C ASP A 362 2.90 7.47 13.66
N ARG A 363 3.22 8.44 12.79
CA ARG A 363 3.92 8.27 11.51
C ARG A 363 5.03 9.30 11.36
N ASP A 364 5.77 9.25 10.25
CA ASP A 364 6.82 10.20 9.91
C ASP A 364 6.30 11.65 9.98
N LYS A 365 6.79 12.41 10.97
CA LYS A 365 6.40 13.80 11.19
C LYS A 365 7.03 14.75 10.18
N THR A 366 8.18 14.39 9.63
CA THR A 366 8.97 15.27 8.76
C THR A 366 8.26 15.53 7.43
N LYS A 367 7.39 14.63 6.98
CA LYS A 367 6.61 14.79 5.77
C LYS A 367 5.48 15.84 5.88
N ARG A 368 5.00 16.15 7.11
CA ARG A 368 3.82 17.02 7.33
C ARG A 368 4.02 18.45 6.79
N PRO A 369 5.12 19.17 7.12
CA PRO A 369 5.36 20.48 6.54
C PRO A 369 5.53 20.43 5.01
N ILE A 370 6.20 19.42 4.48
CA ILE A 370 6.40 19.24 3.03
C ILE A 370 5.05 19.10 2.32
N MET A 371 4.13 18.30 2.86
CA MET A 371 2.78 18.17 2.32
C MET A 371 2.02 19.49 2.37
N GLY A 372 2.21 20.29 3.42
CA GLY A 372 1.66 21.66 3.53
C GLY A 372 2.16 22.59 2.44
N GLU A 373 3.46 22.59 2.18
CA GLU A 373 4.08 23.40 1.11
C GLU A 373 3.58 22.99 -0.29
N LEU A 374 3.48 21.68 -0.55
CA LEU A 374 2.94 21.15 -1.81
C LEU A 374 1.48 21.54 -2.01
N ALA A 375 0.65 21.40 -0.96
CA ALA A 375 -0.75 21.80 -1.00
C ALA A 375 -0.91 23.29 -1.35
N ALA A 376 -0.15 24.17 -0.70
CA ALA A 376 -0.20 25.60 -0.94
C ALA A 376 0.25 26.00 -2.36
N ASN A 377 1.21 25.26 -2.92
CA ASN A 377 1.74 25.54 -4.25
C ASN A 377 0.83 25.05 -5.37
N LEU A 378 0.15 23.92 -5.19
CA LEU A 378 -0.53 23.18 -6.26
C LEU A 378 -2.06 23.23 -6.19
N ALA A 379 -2.66 23.53 -5.02
CA ALA A 379 -4.11 23.72 -4.91
C ALA A 379 -4.49 25.20 -4.93
N ASP A 380 -5.72 25.50 -5.40
CA ASP A 380 -6.28 26.85 -5.37
C ASP A 380 -6.89 27.18 -4.01
N ARG A 381 -7.45 26.17 -3.33
CA ARG A 381 -8.04 26.26 -2.00
C ARG A 381 -7.72 25.01 -1.18
N ILE A 382 -7.55 25.21 0.12
CA ILE A 382 -7.17 24.15 1.05
C ILE A 382 -8.12 24.13 2.24
N PHE A 383 -8.67 22.98 2.55
CA PHE A 383 -9.30 22.67 3.84
C PHE A 383 -8.39 21.73 4.61
N LEU A 384 -7.68 22.27 5.63
CA LEU A 384 -6.83 21.49 6.52
C LEU A 384 -7.70 20.91 7.63
N THR A 385 -7.66 19.58 7.81
CA THR A 385 -8.56 18.86 8.72
C THR A 385 -7.89 17.68 9.41
N ASP A 386 -8.58 17.05 10.37
CA ASP A 386 -8.10 15.84 11.02
C ASP A 386 -8.23 14.61 10.11
N GLU A 387 -7.23 13.74 10.24
CA GLU A 387 -7.23 12.39 9.73
C GLU A 387 -7.24 11.39 10.90
N GLU A 388 -6.45 10.32 10.88
CA GLU A 388 -6.25 9.42 12.00
C GLU A 388 -5.18 9.97 12.94
N SER A 389 -5.55 10.47 14.11
CA SER A 389 -4.58 11.01 15.06
C SER A 389 -3.83 9.93 15.86
N TYR A 390 -4.36 8.71 15.90
CA TYR A 390 -3.86 7.62 16.75
C TYR A 390 -3.70 8.09 18.21
N ASN A 391 -2.45 8.21 18.71
CA ASN A 391 -2.14 8.65 20.06
C ASN A 391 -1.58 10.08 20.10
N GLU A 392 -1.41 10.75 18.95
CA GLU A 392 -0.91 12.13 18.89
C GLU A 392 -2.06 13.15 19.05
N ASN A 393 -1.71 14.36 19.52
CA ASN A 393 -2.62 15.48 19.54
C ASN A 393 -2.92 15.95 18.11
N PRO A 394 -4.20 15.92 17.65
CA PRO A 394 -4.54 16.33 16.30
C PRO A 394 -4.22 17.81 16.01
N ASP A 395 -4.27 18.69 17.00
CA ASP A 395 -3.91 20.11 16.82
C ASP A 395 -2.43 20.27 16.47
N GLU A 396 -1.54 19.46 17.06
CA GLU A 396 -0.11 19.47 16.74
C GLU A 396 0.14 18.95 15.33
N ILE A 397 -0.60 17.93 14.90
CA ILE A 397 -0.50 17.40 13.52
C ILE A 397 -0.85 18.48 12.52
N ARG A 398 -2.00 19.17 12.71
CA ARG A 398 -2.42 20.28 11.84
C ARG A 398 -1.44 21.45 11.89
N ALA A 399 -0.92 21.79 13.07
CA ALA A 399 0.06 22.86 13.22
C ALA A 399 1.32 22.63 12.39
N MET A 400 1.82 21.40 12.33
CA MET A 400 3.00 21.07 11.49
C MET A 400 2.71 21.23 10.00
N ILE A 401 1.52 20.84 9.52
CA ILE A 401 1.10 21.04 8.12
C ILE A 401 0.94 22.53 7.83
N ARG A 402 0.26 23.28 8.72
CA ARG A 402 0.05 24.72 8.62
C ARG A 402 1.37 25.47 8.53
N GLN A 403 2.39 25.10 9.32
CA GLN A 403 3.72 25.66 9.24
C GLN A 403 4.32 25.57 7.81
N GLY A 404 4.12 24.44 7.13
CA GLY A 404 4.54 24.27 5.74
C GLY A 404 3.80 25.22 4.79
N ILE A 405 2.47 25.37 4.95
CA ILE A 405 1.66 26.29 4.14
C ILE A 405 2.11 27.74 4.35
N GLU A 406 2.35 28.16 5.58
CA GLU A 406 2.75 29.53 5.96
C GLU A 406 4.12 29.91 5.36
N ARG A 407 5.06 28.97 5.26
CA ARG A 407 6.38 29.20 4.62
C ARG A 407 6.25 29.65 3.16
N THR A 408 5.17 29.25 2.48
CA THR A 408 4.95 29.62 1.05
C THR A 408 4.36 31.03 0.87
N LYS A 409 3.99 31.72 1.93
CA LYS A 409 3.24 33.00 1.91
C LYS A 409 1.84 32.89 1.26
N LYS A 410 1.30 31.66 1.12
CA LYS A 410 -0.01 31.37 0.52
C LYS A 410 -1.06 30.91 1.54
N ALA A 411 -0.88 31.29 2.82
CA ALA A 411 -1.79 30.91 3.92
C ALA A 411 -3.24 31.39 3.69
N HIS A 412 -3.46 32.41 2.87
CA HIS A 412 -4.78 32.88 2.48
C HIS A 412 -5.62 31.86 1.73
N LYS A 413 -5.00 30.83 1.15
CA LYS A 413 -5.70 29.71 0.49
C LYS A 413 -6.28 28.69 1.48
N MET A 414 -5.82 28.70 2.73
CA MET A 414 -6.16 27.68 3.72
C MET A 414 -7.32 28.11 4.63
N THR A 415 -8.22 27.17 4.86
CA THR A 415 -9.22 27.20 5.94
C THR A 415 -8.99 25.95 6.80
N GLU A 416 -8.71 26.13 8.08
CA GLU A 416 -8.53 25.02 9.03
C GLU A 416 -9.84 24.69 9.69
N ILE A 417 -10.28 23.44 9.57
CA ILE A 417 -11.49 22.89 10.19
C ILE A 417 -11.16 21.49 10.70
N ALA A 418 -11.05 21.34 12.04
CA ALA A 418 -10.67 20.08 12.67
C ALA A 418 -11.62 18.92 12.31
N ASP A 419 -12.94 19.15 12.38
CA ASP A 419 -13.92 18.14 12.00
C ASP A 419 -13.90 17.87 10.49
N ARG A 420 -13.50 16.65 10.11
CA ARG A 420 -13.35 16.26 8.72
C ARG A 420 -14.68 16.27 7.94
N LYS A 421 -15.81 15.92 8.57
CA LYS A 421 -17.12 15.98 7.92
C LYS A 421 -17.49 17.43 7.60
N GLN A 422 -17.24 18.35 8.53
CA GLN A 422 -17.45 19.78 8.33
C GLN A 422 -16.51 20.37 7.27
N ALA A 423 -15.25 19.96 7.25
CA ALA A 423 -14.30 20.39 6.22
C ALA A 423 -14.78 19.97 4.82
N ILE A 424 -15.19 18.70 4.65
CA ILE A 424 -15.76 18.18 3.40
C ILE A 424 -17.05 18.93 3.04
N TYR A 425 -17.95 19.17 4.01
CA TYR A 425 -19.20 19.91 3.80
C TYR A 425 -18.92 21.33 3.29
N GLN A 426 -17.98 22.07 3.89
CA GLN A 426 -17.65 23.42 3.48
C GLN A 426 -16.97 23.46 2.11
N ALA A 427 -16.11 22.48 1.80
CA ALA A 427 -15.51 22.33 0.48
C ALA A 427 -16.59 22.14 -0.59
N LEU A 428 -17.52 21.21 -0.39
CA LEU A 428 -18.61 20.91 -1.34
C LEU A 428 -19.60 22.09 -1.47
N LYS A 429 -19.97 22.72 -0.35
CA LYS A 429 -20.90 23.87 -0.33
C LYS A 429 -20.35 25.09 -1.09
N SER A 430 -19.03 25.27 -1.07
CA SER A 430 -18.36 26.43 -1.70
C SER A 430 -17.93 26.19 -3.14
N ALA A 431 -18.11 24.97 -3.64
CA ALA A 431 -17.75 24.60 -5.01
C ALA A 431 -18.80 25.13 -6.01
N VAL A 432 -18.34 25.49 -7.19
CA VAL A 432 -19.16 25.88 -8.33
C VAL A 432 -18.94 24.90 -9.49
N ARG A 433 -19.84 24.93 -10.46
CA ARG A 433 -19.76 24.06 -11.64
C ARG A 433 -18.38 24.16 -12.32
N GLY A 434 -17.75 23.03 -12.56
CA GLY A 434 -16.42 22.93 -13.15
C GLY A 434 -15.28 22.83 -12.14
N ASP A 435 -15.53 23.09 -10.86
CA ASP A 435 -14.53 22.88 -9.79
C ASP A 435 -14.25 21.39 -9.56
N THR A 436 -13.08 21.10 -9.01
CA THR A 436 -12.71 19.78 -8.53
C THR A 436 -12.44 19.82 -7.04
N ILE A 437 -13.06 18.91 -6.30
CA ILE A 437 -12.81 18.67 -4.86
C ILE A 437 -12.01 17.38 -4.75
N LEU A 438 -10.79 17.50 -4.23
CA LEU A 438 -9.89 16.38 -3.98
C LEU A 438 -9.81 16.13 -2.47
N ILE A 439 -10.18 14.93 -2.03
CA ILE A 439 -10.19 14.51 -0.62
C ILE A 439 -9.16 13.41 -0.46
N THR A 440 -8.12 13.63 0.36
CA THR A 440 -6.99 12.71 0.47
C THR A 440 -6.73 12.21 1.88
N GLY A 441 -5.93 11.12 1.95
CA GLY A 441 -5.41 10.54 3.17
C GLY A 441 -6.10 9.25 3.58
N MET A 442 -7.44 9.24 3.64
CA MET A 442 -8.23 8.10 4.13
C MET A 442 -8.60 7.09 3.02
N GLY A 443 -8.83 7.55 1.79
CA GLY A 443 -9.14 6.69 0.64
C GLY A 443 -10.28 5.69 0.92
N HIS A 444 -9.95 4.39 0.89
CA HIS A 444 -10.90 3.28 1.06
C HIS A 444 -11.18 2.90 2.52
N GLU A 445 -10.50 3.50 3.50
CA GLU A 445 -10.61 3.14 4.92
C GLU A 445 -12.07 3.16 5.40
N GLN A 446 -12.44 2.16 6.24
CA GLN A 446 -13.80 2.00 6.74
C GLN A 446 -13.98 2.55 8.18
N TYR A 447 -12.92 3.03 8.80
CA TYR A 447 -12.91 3.65 10.12
C TYR A 447 -11.69 4.55 10.30
N ARG A 448 -11.73 5.45 11.27
CA ARG A 448 -10.60 6.25 11.75
C ARG A 448 -10.20 5.83 13.16
N ILE A 449 -8.91 5.94 13.46
CA ILE A 449 -8.41 5.76 14.83
C ILE A 449 -8.14 7.13 15.43
N VAL A 450 -8.95 7.50 16.43
CA VAL A 450 -8.84 8.77 17.15
C VAL A 450 -8.73 8.48 18.64
N ASN A 451 -7.67 8.96 19.29
CA ASN A 451 -7.39 8.68 20.71
C ASN A 451 -7.46 7.17 21.04
N GLY A 452 -6.85 6.34 20.16
CA GLY A 452 -6.82 4.89 20.30
C GLY A 452 -8.16 4.17 20.07
N LYS A 453 -9.25 4.89 19.74
CA LYS A 453 -10.58 4.31 19.50
C LYS A 453 -10.88 4.25 17.99
N ARG A 454 -11.47 3.14 17.54
CA ARG A 454 -12.00 3.00 16.18
C ARG A 454 -13.34 3.70 16.07
N ILE A 455 -13.44 4.62 15.12
CA ILE A 455 -14.67 5.35 14.79
C ILE A 455 -15.04 5.01 13.36
N PRO A 456 -16.25 4.47 13.07
CA PRO A 456 -16.69 4.20 11.70
C PRO A 456 -16.53 5.44 10.82
N TRP A 457 -15.94 5.28 9.65
CA TRP A 457 -15.67 6.37 8.72
C TRP A 457 -15.45 5.84 7.30
N ASN A 458 -15.91 6.56 6.32
CA ASN A 458 -15.51 6.36 4.94
C ASN A 458 -15.73 7.66 4.17
N ASP A 459 -14.67 8.23 3.59
CA ASP A 459 -14.74 9.53 2.89
C ASP A 459 -15.78 9.54 1.78
N LYS A 460 -15.85 8.49 0.94
CA LYS A 460 -16.84 8.39 -0.14
C LYS A 460 -18.28 8.42 0.37
N LYS A 461 -18.57 7.65 1.43
CA LYS A 461 -19.92 7.63 2.04
C LYS A 461 -20.30 8.98 2.63
N VAL A 462 -19.37 9.62 3.34
CA VAL A 462 -19.57 10.98 3.90
C VAL A 462 -19.86 11.98 2.80
N VAL A 463 -19.11 11.95 1.70
CA VAL A 463 -19.38 12.79 0.52
C VAL A 463 -20.76 12.55 -0.04
N GLN A 464 -21.17 11.29 -0.23
CA GLN A 464 -22.51 10.93 -0.75
C GLN A 464 -23.65 11.41 0.16
N GLU A 465 -23.48 11.29 1.48
CA GLU A 465 -24.42 11.83 2.47
C GLU A 465 -24.59 13.35 2.32
N ILE A 466 -23.44 14.07 2.25
CA ILE A 466 -23.44 15.55 2.14
C ILE A 466 -24.06 16.00 0.82
N ILE A 467 -23.74 15.34 -0.31
CA ILE A 467 -24.36 15.63 -1.62
C ILE A 467 -25.88 15.50 -1.51
N SER A 468 -26.36 14.39 -0.92
CA SER A 468 -27.79 14.15 -0.74
C SER A 468 -28.46 15.25 0.10
N GLU A 469 -27.80 15.77 1.11
CA GLU A 469 -28.29 16.91 1.93
C GLU A 469 -28.35 18.21 1.12
N ILE A 470 -27.31 18.52 0.34
CA ILE A 470 -27.24 19.73 -0.49
C ILE A 470 -28.34 19.69 -1.55
N GLU A 471 -28.51 18.58 -2.25
CA GLU A 471 -29.53 18.42 -3.29
C GLU A 471 -30.98 18.54 -2.74
N LYS A 472 -31.25 17.98 -1.53
CA LYS A 472 -32.53 18.13 -0.86
C LYS A 472 -32.84 19.59 -0.48
N LYS A 473 -31.84 20.33 0.00
CA LYS A 473 -31.99 21.75 0.34
C LYS A 473 -32.25 22.61 -0.89
N SER A 474 -31.55 22.35 -1.98
CA SER A 474 -31.74 23.07 -3.26
C SER A 474 -33.14 22.87 -3.83
N ARG A 475 -33.73 21.67 -3.74
CA ARG A 475 -35.11 21.39 -4.17
C ARG A 475 -36.15 22.10 -3.32
N LYS A 476 -35.90 22.30 -2.00
CA LYS A 476 -36.84 23.03 -1.12
C LYS A 476 -36.86 24.54 -1.34
N ILE A 477 -35.80 25.09 -1.95
CA ILE A 477 -35.69 26.52 -2.25
C ILE A 477 -36.32 26.82 -3.66
N SER A 478 -36.45 25.82 -4.50
CA SER A 478 -37.03 25.92 -5.87
C SER A 478 -38.53 25.60 -5.92
N LEU A 479 -39.15 25.25 -4.82
CA LEU A 479 -40.61 25.12 -4.58
C LEU A 479 -41.09 26.28 -3.74
#